data_099e2f824070b6f7cd1e249dac87fe56
#
_entry.id   099e2f824070b6f7cd1e249dac87fe56
#
_cell.length_a   1.000
_cell.length_b   1.000
_cell.length_c   1.000
_cell.angle_alpha   90.00
_cell.angle_beta   90.00
_cell.angle_gamma   90.00
#
_symmetry.space_group_name_H-M   'P 1'
#
loop_
_entity.id
_entity.type
_entity.pdbx_description
1 polymer ?
#
loop_
_entity_poly.entity_id
_entity_poly.type
_entity_poly.pdbx_seq_one_letter_code
_entity_poly.pdbx_strand_id
1 'polypeptide(L)'
;RQAKDRLTEIAAEGEPFNFTMLTADTHFEDGYPCELCDEENDGDNQYGMVLHCSSKQVTEFASWIQQQDFYENTTIVISGDQLTMDSDFCENIDPDYTRTVYNVIINSPIQPQQEKNRSFTTMDMFPTTIASLGATIEGDRLGLGTNLFSGEQTLAEKLTFDQLNDDLSQKSKFFEKMEEQVTSIWTKTDEGWKFYIEDEDRWAKSEWVSLNPHRYANDTEQRYYIDANGYAVKGWKLIDGKWYYFSTQGSYRLLEGPCDEPFEVDESQYS
;
A
#
# COMPACT_ATOMS: atom_id res chain seq x y z
N ARG A 1 17.24 8.49 -10.39
CA ARG A 1 17.07 9.15 -11.70
C ARG A 1 15.60 9.18 -12.09
N GLN A 2 14.95 8.03 -12.28
CA GLN A 2 13.55 7.94 -12.72
C GLN A 2 12.57 8.78 -11.85
N ALA A 3 12.73 8.74 -10.52
CA ALA A 3 11.90 9.54 -9.61
C ALA A 3 12.05 11.05 -9.82
N LYS A 4 13.29 11.53 -10.09
CA LYS A 4 13.54 12.95 -10.39
C LYS A 4 12.88 13.35 -11.72
N ASP A 5 13.03 12.52 -12.75
CA ASP A 5 12.44 12.77 -14.08
C ASP A 5 10.90 12.82 -13.96
N ARG A 6 10.30 11.84 -13.27
CA ARG A 6 8.84 11.78 -13.09
C ARG A 6 8.29 12.95 -12.25
N LEU A 7 8.97 13.32 -11.17
CA LEU A 7 8.57 14.43 -10.33
C LEU A 7 8.65 15.77 -11.08
N THR A 8 9.66 15.93 -11.94
CA THR A 8 9.80 17.10 -12.81
C THR A 8 8.63 17.19 -13.79
N GLU A 9 8.22 16.08 -14.41
CA GLU A 9 7.07 16.03 -15.31
C GLU A 9 5.76 16.43 -14.62
N ILE A 10 5.47 15.82 -13.45
CA ILE A 10 4.26 16.11 -12.69
C ILE A 10 4.23 17.57 -12.23
N ALA A 11 5.35 18.08 -11.73
CA ALA A 11 5.44 19.48 -11.29
C ALA A 11 5.23 20.48 -12.44
N ALA A 12 5.61 20.11 -13.67
CA ALA A 12 5.41 20.94 -14.86
C ALA A 12 3.94 21.08 -15.28
N GLU A 13 3.04 20.22 -14.80
CA GLU A 13 1.60 20.31 -15.03
C GLU A 13 0.97 21.50 -14.27
N GLY A 14 1.62 21.99 -13.21
CA GLY A 14 1.17 23.14 -12.43
C GLY A 14 -0.02 22.88 -11.50
N GLU A 15 -0.43 21.62 -11.39
CA GLU A 15 -1.53 21.18 -10.53
C GLU A 15 -1.01 20.62 -9.19
N PRO A 16 -1.81 20.64 -8.11
CA PRO A 16 -1.46 19.94 -6.88
C PRO A 16 -1.26 18.44 -7.12
N PHE A 17 -0.21 17.88 -6.54
CA PHE A 17 0.11 16.47 -6.70
C PHE A 17 0.49 15.78 -5.39
N ASN A 18 0.36 14.48 -5.36
CA ASN A 18 0.97 13.59 -4.38
C ASN A 18 1.90 12.62 -5.11
N PHE A 19 3.16 12.61 -4.72
CA PHE A 19 4.15 11.66 -5.24
C PHE A 19 4.64 10.77 -4.11
N THR A 20 4.22 9.51 -4.13
CA THR A 20 4.64 8.50 -3.14
C THR A 20 5.65 7.56 -3.79
N MET A 21 6.75 7.30 -3.10
CA MET A 21 7.82 6.42 -3.56
C MET A 21 8.19 5.46 -2.43
N LEU A 22 8.25 4.18 -2.74
CA LEU A 22 8.81 3.15 -1.87
C LEU A 22 10.26 2.87 -2.30
N THR A 23 11.20 2.88 -1.34
CA THR A 23 12.56 2.40 -1.54
C THR A 23 12.65 0.99 -1.01
N ALA A 24 13.01 0.01 -1.85
CA ALA A 24 13.00 -1.41 -1.51
C ALA A 24 14.40 -2.03 -1.36
N ASP A 25 15.44 -1.24 -1.56
CA ASP A 25 16.84 -1.69 -1.49
C ASP A 25 17.26 -2.16 -0.09
N THR A 26 16.61 -1.65 0.97
CA THR A 26 16.86 -2.07 2.36
C THR A 26 15.98 -3.22 2.85
N HIS A 27 15.27 -3.91 1.94
CA HIS A 27 14.47 -5.08 2.31
C HIS A 27 15.37 -6.27 2.70
N PHE A 28 14.95 -7.02 3.74
CA PHE A 28 15.71 -8.20 4.20
C PHE A 28 15.60 -9.36 3.16
N GLU A 29 16.54 -10.35 3.07
CA GLU A 29 17.79 -10.42 3.85
C GLU A 29 18.90 -9.64 3.14
N ASP A 30 19.83 -9.07 3.91
CA ASP A 30 21.07 -8.38 3.46
C ASP A 30 20.86 -7.17 2.54
N GLY A 31 19.63 -6.80 2.23
CA GLY A 31 19.30 -5.72 1.30
C GLY A 31 19.76 -6.02 -0.14
N TYR A 32 19.58 -5.04 -1.02
CA TYR A 32 19.88 -5.15 -2.46
C TYR A 32 20.88 -4.05 -2.88
N PRO A 33 22.18 -4.37 -3.02
CA PRO A 33 23.18 -3.40 -3.47
C PRO A 33 22.89 -2.91 -4.88
N CYS A 34 23.06 -1.62 -5.11
CA CYS A 34 22.97 -1.02 -6.45
C CYS A 34 24.33 -0.47 -6.90
N GLU A 35 24.39 -0.02 -8.15
CA GLU A 35 25.62 0.53 -8.75
C GLU A 35 26.17 1.79 -8.04
N LEU A 36 25.38 2.41 -7.16
CA LEU A 36 25.76 3.59 -6.39
C LEU A 36 26.28 3.25 -4.97
N CYS A 37 26.21 1.98 -4.59
CA CYS A 37 26.76 1.53 -3.32
C CYS A 37 28.29 1.46 -3.43
N ASP A 38 28.98 1.87 -2.38
CA ASP A 38 30.46 1.85 -2.35
C ASP A 38 30.94 0.38 -2.35
N GLU A 39 31.95 0.07 -3.18
CA GLU A 39 32.50 -1.29 -3.34
C GLU A 39 33.36 -1.75 -2.14
N GLU A 40 33.66 -0.88 -1.18
CA GLU A 40 34.43 -1.20 0.03
C GLU A 40 33.63 -2.04 1.05
N ASN A 41 32.81 -2.95 0.57
CA ASN A 41 32.18 -3.95 1.42
C ASN A 41 33.19 -5.08 1.62
N ASP A 42 33.62 -5.29 2.85
CA ASP A 42 34.52 -6.40 3.25
C ASP A 42 33.81 -7.77 3.28
N GLY A 43 32.57 -7.83 2.76
CA GLY A 43 31.75 -9.05 2.65
C GLY A 43 30.97 -9.41 3.91
N ASP A 44 31.36 -8.88 5.06
CA ASP A 44 30.74 -9.27 6.35
C ASP A 44 29.58 -8.34 6.76
N ASN A 45 29.31 -7.24 6.05
CA ASN A 45 28.27 -6.27 6.41
C ASN A 45 27.55 -5.65 5.20
N GLN A 46 27.07 -6.49 4.29
CA GLN A 46 26.34 -6.03 3.11
C GLN A 46 25.14 -5.17 3.50
N TYR A 47 24.37 -5.59 4.50
CA TYR A 47 23.17 -4.87 4.91
C TYR A 47 23.47 -3.46 5.44
N GLY A 48 24.53 -3.31 6.24
CA GLY A 48 24.99 -1.98 6.71
C GLY A 48 25.41 -1.07 5.57
N MET A 49 26.10 -1.60 4.57
CA MET A 49 26.50 -0.88 3.35
C MET A 49 25.26 -0.43 2.56
N VAL A 50 24.26 -1.30 2.37
CA VAL A 50 23.00 -0.97 1.67
C VAL A 50 22.21 0.10 2.42
N LEU A 51 22.11 0.01 3.75
CA LEU A 51 21.45 1.03 4.59
C LEU A 51 22.15 2.39 4.44
N HIS A 52 23.49 2.41 4.44
CA HIS A 52 24.26 3.64 4.24
C HIS A 52 24.01 4.23 2.84
N CYS A 53 24.08 3.39 1.81
CA CYS A 53 23.84 3.76 0.42
C CYS A 53 22.43 4.34 0.22
N SER A 54 21.40 3.68 0.75
CA SER A 54 20.02 4.12 0.69
C SER A 54 19.82 5.47 1.39
N SER A 55 20.37 5.63 2.59
CA SER A 55 20.32 6.88 3.35
C SER A 55 20.94 8.04 2.57
N LYS A 56 22.09 7.81 1.91
CA LYS A 56 22.74 8.81 1.04
C LYS A 56 21.86 9.19 -0.13
N GLN A 57 21.28 8.21 -0.85
CA GLN A 57 20.39 8.45 -2.00
C GLN A 57 19.12 9.21 -1.60
N VAL A 58 18.48 8.86 -0.47
CA VAL A 58 17.30 9.57 0.06
C VAL A 58 17.65 11.02 0.41
N THR A 59 18.79 11.24 1.05
CA THR A 59 19.28 12.58 1.39
C THR A 59 19.57 13.42 0.14
N GLU A 60 20.21 12.84 -0.87
CA GLU A 60 20.49 13.51 -2.15
C GLU A 60 19.20 13.82 -2.92
N PHE A 61 18.19 12.96 -2.83
CA PHE A 61 16.90 13.19 -3.46
C PHE A 61 16.12 14.30 -2.76
N ALA A 62 16.06 14.29 -1.44
CA ALA A 62 15.44 15.36 -0.65
C ALA A 62 16.13 16.71 -0.90
N SER A 63 17.47 16.73 -0.91
CA SER A 63 18.27 17.93 -1.20
C SER A 63 18.03 18.46 -2.62
N TRP A 64 17.82 17.56 -3.59
CA TRP A 64 17.47 17.95 -4.95
C TRP A 64 16.07 18.57 -5.00
N ILE A 65 15.07 18.01 -4.31
CA ILE A 65 13.71 18.59 -4.21
C ILE A 65 13.79 19.99 -3.64
N GLN A 66 14.59 20.22 -2.61
CA GLN A 66 14.77 21.53 -1.96
C GLN A 66 15.33 22.62 -2.90
N GLN A 67 15.89 22.26 -4.02
CA GLN A 67 16.45 23.17 -5.02
C GLN A 67 15.47 23.44 -6.18
N GLN A 68 14.28 22.84 -6.18
CA GLN A 68 13.31 23.01 -7.25
C GLN A 68 12.35 24.17 -6.95
N ASP A 69 11.85 24.81 -8.00
CA ASP A 69 10.92 25.95 -7.89
C ASP A 69 9.61 25.57 -7.17
N PHE A 70 9.18 24.32 -7.26
CA PHE A 70 7.98 23.81 -6.59
C PHE A 70 8.16 23.54 -5.09
N TYR A 71 9.40 23.58 -4.57
CA TYR A 71 9.67 23.25 -3.16
C TYR A 71 8.97 24.17 -2.18
N GLU A 72 8.80 25.44 -2.51
CA GLU A 72 8.13 26.42 -1.63
C GLU A 72 6.75 25.91 -1.15
N ASN A 73 6.02 25.19 -2.00
CA ASN A 73 4.69 24.66 -1.74
C ASN A 73 4.68 23.13 -1.55
N THR A 74 5.82 22.52 -1.24
CA THR A 74 5.95 21.07 -1.14
C THR A 74 6.37 20.63 0.26
N THR A 75 5.59 19.78 0.89
CA THR A 75 5.97 19.08 2.12
C THR A 75 6.59 17.74 1.75
N ILE A 76 7.75 17.42 2.32
CA ILE A 76 8.41 16.11 2.16
C ILE A 76 8.18 15.31 3.45
N VAL A 77 7.65 14.10 3.30
CA VAL A 77 7.48 13.15 4.40
C VAL A 77 8.36 11.94 4.13
N ILE A 78 9.27 11.63 5.04
CA ILE A 78 10.10 10.43 4.99
C ILE A 78 9.74 9.59 6.21
N SER A 79 9.31 8.35 5.98
CA SER A 79 8.86 7.44 7.04
C SER A 79 9.36 6.03 6.77
N GLY A 80 9.96 5.40 7.78
CA GLY A 80 10.18 3.97 7.76
C GLY A 80 8.84 3.24 8.01
N ASP A 81 8.63 2.16 7.30
CA ASP A 81 7.40 1.36 7.38
C ASP A 81 7.43 0.38 8.56
N GLN A 82 8.58 -0.24 8.82
CA GLN A 82 8.78 -1.20 9.90
C GLN A 82 10.25 -1.31 10.30
N LEU A 83 10.52 -1.97 11.42
CA LEU A 83 11.87 -2.36 11.80
C LEU A 83 12.37 -3.46 10.86
N THR A 84 13.69 -3.47 10.59
CA THR A 84 14.27 -4.57 9.82
C THR A 84 14.00 -5.92 10.48
N MET A 85 13.67 -6.92 9.66
CA MET A 85 13.52 -8.32 10.04
C MET A 85 14.84 -9.09 9.92
N ASP A 86 15.93 -8.42 9.51
CA ASP A 86 17.26 -9.01 9.42
C ASP A 86 17.79 -9.31 10.83
N SER A 87 17.74 -10.58 11.22
CA SER A 87 18.09 -11.03 12.57
C SER A 87 19.59 -10.97 12.81
N ASP A 88 20.39 -11.31 11.80
CA ASP A 88 21.85 -11.42 11.90
C ASP A 88 22.46 -10.02 12.07
N PHE A 89 21.97 -9.05 11.30
CA PHE A 89 22.36 -7.64 11.46
C PHE A 89 22.03 -7.09 12.86
N CYS A 90 20.97 -7.60 13.48
CA CYS A 90 20.49 -7.16 14.77
C CYS A 90 21.05 -7.97 15.96
N GLU A 91 21.80 -9.04 15.72
CA GLU A 91 22.27 -10.00 16.74
C GLU A 91 23.04 -9.33 17.89
N ASN A 92 23.85 -8.33 17.57
CA ASN A 92 24.74 -7.68 18.52
C ASN A 92 24.24 -6.33 19.02
N ILE A 93 22.95 -6.00 18.80
CA ILE A 93 22.33 -4.79 19.36
C ILE A 93 22.15 -4.95 20.86
N ASP A 94 22.53 -3.90 21.61
CA ASP A 94 22.31 -3.83 23.06
C ASP A 94 20.84 -4.15 23.38
N PRO A 95 20.54 -5.16 24.23
CA PRO A 95 19.17 -5.52 24.57
C PRO A 95 18.37 -4.39 25.22
N ASP A 96 19.02 -3.41 25.82
CA ASP A 96 18.37 -2.24 26.41
C ASP A 96 18.09 -1.13 25.36
N TYR A 97 18.56 -1.29 24.10
CA TYR A 97 18.32 -0.32 23.03
C TYR A 97 16.96 -0.57 22.38
N THR A 98 16.08 0.41 22.48
CA THR A 98 14.78 0.39 21.78
C THR A 98 14.97 0.81 20.32
N ARG A 99 14.84 -0.13 19.40
CA ARG A 99 14.86 0.14 17.96
C ARG A 99 13.62 0.93 17.54
N THR A 100 13.82 1.91 16.67
CA THR A 100 12.74 2.73 16.11
C THR A 100 12.95 2.93 14.61
N VAL A 101 11.89 3.28 13.88
CA VAL A 101 11.98 3.70 12.48
C VAL A 101 12.25 5.20 12.38
N TYR A 102 12.92 5.60 11.31
CA TYR A 102 13.19 7.01 11.05
C TYR A 102 11.95 7.69 10.48
N ASN A 103 11.61 8.85 11.03
CA ASN A 103 10.51 9.68 10.56
C ASN A 103 10.89 11.15 10.58
N VAL A 104 10.64 11.86 9.47
CA VAL A 104 10.83 13.30 9.37
C VAL A 104 9.83 13.92 8.41
N ILE A 105 9.37 15.12 8.76
CA ILE A 105 8.53 15.96 7.91
C ILE A 105 9.27 17.27 7.69
N ILE A 106 9.46 17.64 6.44
CA ILE A 106 10.25 18.80 6.02
C ILE A 106 9.33 19.78 5.29
N ASN A 107 9.47 21.06 5.56
CA ASN A 107 8.74 22.16 4.92
C ASN A 107 7.21 22.09 5.10
N SER A 108 6.75 21.66 6.28
CA SER A 108 5.34 21.80 6.61
C SER A 108 4.98 23.26 6.85
N PRO A 109 3.84 23.77 6.35
CA PRO A 109 3.36 25.11 6.67
C PRO A 109 2.88 25.24 8.12
N ILE A 110 2.77 24.13 8.86
CA ILE A 110 2.32 24.11 10.26
C ILE A 110 3.50 23.78 11.16
N GLN A 111 3.53 24.43 12.32
CA GLN A 111 4.50 24.13 13.37
C GLN A 111 3.89 23.15 14.37
N PRO A 112 4.61 22.08 14.75
CA PRO A 112 4.13 21.14 15.76
C PRO A 112 4.17 21.77 17.15
N GLN A 113 3.24 21.38 18.02
CA GLN A 113 3.28 21.78 19.44
C GLN A 113 4.45 21.16 20.19
N GLN A 114 4.89 19.96 19.75
CA GLN A 114 6.06 19.27 20.26
C GLN A 114 6.82 18.61 19.10
N GLU A 115 8.04 19.08 18.83
CA GLU A 115 8.83 18.62 17.67
C GLU A 115 9.53 17.28 17.88
N LYS A 116 9.81 16.91 19.11
CA LYS A 116 10.64 15.73 19.44
C LYS A 116 10.10 15.00 20.66
N ASN A 117 10.61 13.79 20.87
CA ASN A 117 10.31 12.97 22.04
C ASN A 117 8.80 12.60 22.15
N ARG A 118 8.15 12.40 21.01
CA ARG A 118 6.82 11.81 20.92
C ARG A 118 6.95 10.28 20.77
N SER A 119 6.13 9.53 21.49
CA SER A 119 5.95 8.10 21.26
C SER A 119 4.76 7.90 20.33
N PHE A 120 4.97 7.28 19.18
CA PHE A 120 3.94 7.10 18.18
C PHE A 120 4.17 5.83 17.34
N THR A 121 3.16 5.46 16.57
CA THR A 121 3.16 4.29 15.69
C THR A 121 2.91 4.70 14.25
N THR A 122 2.99 3.75 13.32
CA THR A 122 2.65 3.97 11.90
C THR A 122 1.22 4.45 11.69
N MET A 123 0.30 4.15 12.62
CA MET A 123 -1.09 4.63 12.60
C MET A 123 -1.17 6.16 12.65
N ASP A 124 -0.23 6.82 13.35
CA ASP A 124 -0.20 8.27 13.54
C ASP A 124 0.34 9.00 12.30
N MET A 125 0.98 8.29 11.37
CA MET A 125 1.61 8.91 10.19
C MET A 125 0.60 9.46 9.19
N PHE A 126 -0.55 8.80 8.99
CA PHE A 126 -1.57 9.29 8.05
C PHE A 126 -2.20 10.62 8.50
N PRO A 127 -2.81 10.74 9.70
CA PRO A 127 -3.32 12.04 10.17
C PRO A 127 -2.23 13.11 10.24
N THR A 128 -1.01 12.74 10.60
CA THR A 128 0.13 13.68 10.65
C THR A 128 0.50 14.18 9.26
N THR A 129 0.54 13.30 8.25
CA THR A 129 0.81 13.69 6.86
C THR A 129 -0.27 14.64 6.34
N ILE A 130 -1.55 14.35 6.57
CA ILE A 130 -2.65 15.25 6.17
C ILE A 130 -2.55 16.60 6.88
N ALA A 131 -2.28 16.63 8.18
CA ALA A 131 -2.09 17.86 8.93
C ALA A 131 -0.87 18.64 8.44
N SER A 132 0.22 17.97 8.06
CA SER A 132 1.44 18.60 7.56
C SER A 132 1.24 19.41 6.28
N LEU A 133 0.14 19.18 5.56
CA LEU A 133 -0.27 19.93 4.37
C LEU A 133 -1.16 21.13 4.71
N GLY A 134 -1.41 21.40 6.00
CA GLY A 134 -2.27 22.49 6.45
C GLY A 134 -3.74 22.14 6.58
N ALA A 135 -4.12 20.88 6.40
CA ALA A 135 -5.50 20.43 6.57
C ALA A 135 -5.89 20.36 8.05
N THR A 136 -7.09 20.81 8.37
CA THR A 136 -7.67 20.70 9.72
C THR A 136 -8.34 19.33 9.89
N ILE A 137 -7.97 18.63 10.95
CA ILE A 137 -8.56 17.35 11.34
C ILE A 137 -9.39 17.57 12.59
N GLU A 138 -10.69 17.32 12.53
CA GLU A 138 -11.57 17.46 13.67
C GLU A 138 -11.17 16.46 14.78
N GLY A 139 -10.89 16.98 15.98
CA GLY A 139 -10.44 16.17 17.11
C GLY A 139 -9.01 15.62 16.98
N ASP A 140 -8.24 16.10 16.00
CA ASP A 140 -6.84 15.72 15.77
C ASP A 140 -6.59 14.20 15.62
N ARG A 141 -7.60 13.45 15.18
CA ARG A 141 -7.54 11.98 15.02
C ARG A 141 -8.20 11.49 13.75
N LEU A 142 -7.58 10.48 13.13
CA LEU A 142 -8.19 9.67 12.07
C LEU A 142 -8.01 8.20 12.40
N GLY A 143 -9.12 7.50 12.62
CA GLY A 143 -9.10 6.11 13.09
C GLY A 143 -8.37 6.00 14.45
N LEU A 144 -7.35 5.17 14.51
CA LEU A 144 -6.51 4.98 15.70
C LEU A 144 -5.34 5.97 15.78
N GLY A 145 -5.04 6.68 14.69
CA GLY A 145 -3.91 7.59 14.60
C GLY A 145 -4.22 9.00 15.13
N THR A 146 -3.21 9.64 15.68
CA THR A 146 -3.24 10.99 16.20
C THR A 146 -2.36 11.90 15.35
N ASN A 147 -2.80 13.13 15.08
CA ASN A 147 -2.02 14.19 14.46
C ASN A 147 -0.87 14.61 15.38
N LEU A 148 0.37 14.31 15.01
CA LEU A 148 1.56 14.65 15.80
C LEU A 148 1.88 16.14 15.85
N PHE A 149 1.29 16.96 14.98
CA PHE A 149 1.39 18.44 15.08
C PHE A 149 0.53 18.99 16.21
N SER A 150 -0.49 18.24 16.65
CA SER A 150 -1.33 18.64 17.78
C SER A 150 -0.67 18.33 19.13
N GLY A 151 -1.23 18.89 20.21
CA GLY A 151 -0.86 18.52 21.58
C GLY A 151 -1.54 17.26 22.10
N GLU A 152 -2.35 16.59 21.28
CA GLU A 152 -3.06 15.37 21.68
C GLU A 152 -2.10 14.20 21.85
N GLN A 153 -2.29 13.43 22.92
CA GLN A 153 -1.51 12.24 23.16
C GLN A 153 -1.88 11.12 22.17
N THR A 154 -0.87 10.43 21.62
CA THR A 154 -1.05 9.20 20.85
C THR A 154 -1.53 8.04 21.71
N LEU A 155 -1.92 6.92 21.09
CA LEU A 155 -2.19 5.71 21.84
C LEU A 155 -0.93 5.17 22.51
N ALA A 156 0.22 5.26 21.84
CA ALA A 156 1.51 4.84 22.39
C ALA A 156 2.00 5.69 23.59
N GLU A 157 1.48 6.92 23.72
CA GLU A 157 1.73 7.79 24.90
C GLU A 157 0.73 7.55 26.04
N LYS A 158 -0.45 7.00 25.74
CA LYS A 158 -1.51 6.76 26.72
C LYS A 158 -1.46 5.37 27.35
N LEU A 159 -1.00 4.40 26.58
CA LEU A 159 -0.99 2.97 26.93
C LEU A 159 0.44 2.48 27.08
N THR A 160 0.62 1.38 27.82
CA THR A 160 1.87 0.63 27.74
C THR A 160 1.96 -0.08 26.39
N PHE A 161 3.16 -0.47 25.95
CA PHE A 161 3.36 -1.24 24.73
C PHE A 161 2.55 -2.55 24.75
N ASP A 162 2.60 -3.29 25.85
CA ASP A 162 1.87 -4.55 25.98
C ASP A 162 0.37 -4.35 25.87
N GLN A 163 -0.19 -3.34 26.54
CA GLN A 163 -1.61 -3.04 26.48
C GLN A 163 -2.05 -2.61 25.08
N LEU A 164 -1.26 -1.77 24.42
CA LEU A 164 -1.57 -1.35 23.04
C LEU A 164 -1.53 -2.56 22.09
N ASN A 165 -0.54 -3.43 22.24
CA ASN A 165 -0.41 -4.62 21.42
C ASN A 165 -1.55 -5.63 21.69
N ASP A 166 -1.93 -5.83 22.95
CA ASP A 166 -3.07 -6.67 23.30
C ASP A 166 -4.38 -6.12 22.74
N ASP A 167 -4.60 -4.81 22.82
CA ASP A 167 -5.80 -4.16 22.27
C ASP A 167 -5.84 -4.28 20.74
N LEU A 168 -4.72 -4.10 20.04
CA LEU A 168 -4.61 -4.23 18.59
C LEU A 168 -4.75 -5.68 18.11
N SER A 169 -4.46 -6.67 18.94
CA SER A 169 -4.63 -8.08 18.62
C SER A 169 -6.08 -8.56 18.71
N GLN A 170 -6.97 -7.74 19.27
CA GLN A 170 -8.39 -8.09 19.39
C GLN A 170 -9.05 -8.13 18.00
N LYS A 171 -9.93 -9.10 17.81
CA LYS A 171 -10.75 -9.19 16.59
C LYS A 171 -11.68 -7.99 16.45
N SER A 172 -11.63 -7.35 15.30
CA SER A 172 -12.52 -6.24 14.97
C SER A 172 -13.84 -6.75 14.42
N LYS A 173 -14.91 -6.58 15.16
CA LYS A 173 -16.27 -6.90 14.68
C LYS A 173 -16.66 -6.09 13.44
N PHE A 174 -16.04 -4.95 13.22
CA PHE A 174 -16.26 -4.14 12.01
C PHE A 174 -15.62 -4.83 10.79
N PHE A 175 -14.38 -5.28 10.91
CA PHE A 175 -13.71 -6.00 9.82
C PHE A 175 -14.32 -7.38 9.58
N GLU A 176 -14.72 -8.10 10.64
CA GLU A 176 -15.46 -9.37 10.49
C GLU A 176 -16.74 -9.17 9.68
N LYS A 177 -17.52 -8.12 9.96
CA LYS A 177 -18.71 -7.80 9.16
C LYS A 177 -18.39 -7.36 7.72
N MET A 178 -17.28 -6.69 7.50
CA MET A 178 -16.82 -6.33 6.15
C MET A 178 -16.39 -7.59 5.37
N GLU A 179 -15.73 -8.54 6.02
CA GLU A 179 -15.40 -9.84 5.43
C GLU A 179 -16.67 -10.64 5.11
N GLU A 180 -17.63 -10.68 6.01
CA GLU A 180 -18.95 -11.30 5.77
C GLU A 180 -19.66 -10.67 4.57
N GLN A 181 -19.62 -9.34 4.40
CA GLN A 181 -20.20 -8.64 3.25
C GLN A 181 -19.48 -8.93 1.93
N VAL A 182 -18.15 -9.11 1.96
CA VAL A 182 -17.37 -9.50 0.76
C VAL A 182 -17.59 -10.98 0.41
N THR A 183 -17.77 -11.84 1.41
CA THR A 183 -18.09 -13.27 1.22
C THR A 183 -19.55 -13.48 0.81
N SER A 184 -20.45 -12.52 1.06
CA SER A 184 -21.86 -12.64 0.66
C SER A 184 -22.09 -12.53 -0.85
N ILE A 185 -21.19 -11.88 -1.60
CA ILE A 185 -21.29 -11.76 -3.07
C ILE A 185 -20.81 -13.04 -3.77
N TRP A 186 -19.65 -13.56 -3.36
CA TRP A 186 -19.10 -14.80 -3.92
C TRP A 186 -19.19 -15.96 -2.93
N THR A 187 -19.80 -17.05 -3.34
CA THR A 187 -19.88 -18.27 -2.55
C THR A 187 -19.21 -19.41 -3.28
N LYS A 188 -18.23 -20.06 -2.63
CA LYS A 188 -17.56 -21.25 -3.13
C LYS A 188 -18.38 -22.50 -2.80
N THR A 189 -18.64 -23.33 -3.79
CA THR A 189 -19.22 -24.67 -3.64
C THR A 189 -18.26 -25.72 -4.18
N ASP A 190 -18.61 -27.00 -4.06
CA ASP A 190 -17.79 -28.10 -4.63
C ASP A 190 -17.75 -28.04 -6.16
N GLU A 191 -18.79 -27.49 -6.81
CA GLU A 191 -18.89 -27.37 -8.25
C GLU A 191 -18.27 -26.09 -8.82
N GLY A 192 -18.08 -25.04 -8.00
CA GLY A 192 -17.52 -23.76 -8.44
C GLY A 192 -17.93 -22.56 -7.62
N TRP A 193 -17.70 -21.38 -8.14
CA TRP A 193 -18.08 -20.13 -7.50
C TRP A 193 -19.41 -19.61 -8.03
N LYS A 194 -20.27 -19.17 -7.12
CA LYS A 194 -21.56 -18.53 -7.37
C LYS A 194 -21.51 -17.07 -6.99
N PHE A 195 -22.23 -16.22 -7.70
CA PHE A 195 -22.34 -14.78 -7.44
C PHE A 195 -23.76 -14.41 -7.01
N TYR A 196 -23.88 -13.73 -5.89
CA TYR A 196 -25.14 -13.23 -5.37
C TYR A 196 -25.28 -11.73 -5.67
N ILE A 197 -26.42 -11.32 -6.25
CA ILE A 197 -26.74 -9.94 -6.58
C ILE A 197 -27.59 -9.40 -5.43
N GLU A 198 -26.97 -8.64 -4.53
CA GLU A 198 -27.62 -8.14 -3.31
C GLU A 198 -28.79 -7.23 -3.59
N ASP A 199 -28.67 -6.31 -4.55
CA ASP A 199 -29.73 -5.35 -4.91
C ASP A 199 -30.99 -6.04 -5.47
N GLU A 200 -30.85 -7.24 -5.99
CA GLU A 200 -31.94 -8.02 -6.59
C GLU A 200 -32.36 -9.23 -5.76
N ASP A 201 -31.68 -9.46 -4.63
CA ASP A 201 -31.93 -10.59 -3.70
C ASP A 201 -31.97 -11.95 -4.42
N ARG A 202 -30.99 -12.19 -5.33
CA ARG A 202 -30.92 -13.43 -6.14
C ARG A 202 -29.50 -13.84 -6.52
N TRP A 203 -29.36 -15.11 -6.86
CA TRP A 203 -28.15 -15.62 -7.49
C TRP A 203 -28.10 -15.26 -8.98
N ALA A 204 -26.92 -14.83 -9.44
CA ALA A 204 -26.68 -14.59 -10.86
C ALA A 204 -26.76 -15.89 -11.67
N LYS A 205 -27.30 -15.80 -12.89
CA LYS A 205 -27.45 -16.94 -13.80
C LYS A 205 -27.57 -16.49 -15.24
N SER A 206 -26.72 -17.04 -16.12
CA SER A 206 -26.68 -16.71 -17.55
C SER A 206 -26.49 -15.22 -17.82
N GLU A 207 -25.62 -14.57 -17.06
CA GLU A 207 -25.43 -13.12 -17.12
C GLU A 207 -23.99 -12.68 -16.79
N TRP A 208 -23.68 -11.48 -17.23
CA TRP A 208 -22.47 -10.78 -16.85
C TRP A 208 -22.64 -10.15 -15.47
N VAL A 209 -21.60 -10.28 -14.65
CA VAL A 209 -21.51 -9.57 -13.37
C VAL A 209 -20.20 -8.80 -13.33
N SER A 210 -20.23 -7.64 -12.74
CA SER A 210 -19.08 -6.76 -12.59
C SER A 210 -18.81 -6.47 -11.13
N LEU A 211 -17.55 -6.54 -10.74
CA LEU A 211 -17.09 -5.97 -9.49
C LEU A 211 -16.36 -4.68 -9.80
N ASN A 212 -16.84 -3.59 -9.27
CA ASN A 212 -16.11 -2.35 -9.28
C ASN A 212 -15.15 -2.36 -8.08
N PRO A 213 -13.83 -2.48 -8.30
CA PRO A 213 -12.88 -2.56 -7.21
C PRO A 213 -12.60 -1.17 -6.63
N HIS A 214 -13.62 -0.44 -6.16
CA HIS A 214 -13.43 0.81 -5.40
C HIS A 214 -12.52 0.68 -4.17
N ARG A 215 -11.86 -0.46 -4.00
CA ARG A 215 -10.93 -0.75 -2.89
C ARG A 215 -9.47 -0.93 -3.30
N TYR A 216 -9.14 -1.00 -4.59
CA TYR A 216 -7.76 -1.14 -5.04
C TYR A 216 -7.47 -0.10 -6.12
N ALA A 217 -6.35 0.57 -6.03
CA ALA A 217 -5.95 1.76 -6.77
C ALA A 217 -5.79 1.63 -8.30
N ASN A 218 -6.31 0.58 -8.91
CA ASN A 218 -6.38 0.43 -10.37
C ASN A 218 -7.85 0.29 -10.76
N ASP A 219 -8.44 1.36 -11.23
CA ASP A 219 -9.84 1.54 -11.67
C ASP A 219 -10.31 0.65 -12.84
N THR A 220 -9.88 -0.59 -12.92
CA THR A 220 -10.39 -1.50 -13.93
C THR A 220 -11.51 -2.36 -13.36
N GLU A 221 -12.73 -2.10 -13.85
CA GLU A 221 -13.89 -2.94 -13.62
C GLU A 221 -13.56 -4.41 -13.94
N GLN A 222 -13.64 -5.28 -12.95
CA GLN A 222 -13.45 -6.71 -13.16
C GLN A 222 -14.77 -7.35 -13.56
N ARG A 223 -14.80 -7.95 -14.73
CA ARG A 223 -15.98 -8.59 -15.30
C ARG A 223 -15.89 -10.11 -15.23
N TYR A 224 -17.03 -10.72 -14.99
CA TYR A 224 -17.20 -12.17 -14.89
C TYR A 224 -18.46 -12.58 -15.64
N TYR A 225 -18.55 -13.85 -16.04
CA TYR A 225 -19.79 -14.41 -16.57
C TYR A 225 -20.24 -15.59 -15.73
N ILE A 226 -21.49 -15.61 -15.38
CA ILE A 226 -22.13 -16.69 -14.65
C ILE A 226 -22.91 -17.54 -15.66
N ASP A 227 -22.67 -18.83 -15.70
CA ASP A 227 -23.31 -19.72 -16.66
C ASP A 227 -24.77 -20.06 -16.31
N ALA A 228 -25.40 -20.88 -17.16
CA ALA A 228 -26.78 -21.32 -16.96
C ALA A 228 -26.98 -22.19 -15.72
N ASN A 229 -25.93 -22.73 -15.13
CA ASN A 229 -25.98 -23.50 -13.89
C ASN A 229 -25.75 -22.60 -12.65
N GLY A 230 -25.43 -21.32 -12.87
CA GLY A 230 -25.18 -20.34 -11.81
C GLY A 230 -23.75 -20.32 -11.31
N TYR A 231 -22.77 -20.79 -12.11
CA TYR A 231 -21.36 -20.81 -11.74
C TYR A 231 -20.51 -19.88 -12.62
N ALA A 232 -19.51 -19.28 -12.01
CA ALA A 232 -18.52 -18.50 -12.73
C ALA A 232 -17.75 -19.37 -13.71
N VAL A 233 -17.64 -18.90 -14.95
CA VAL A 233 -16.93 -19.61 -16.01
C VAL A 233 -15.44 -19.37 -15.96
N LYS A 234 -14.67 -20.27 -16.53
CA LYS A 234 -13.21 -20.18 -16.73
C LYS A 234 -12.80 -20.70 -18.11
N GLY A 235 -11.64 -20.24 -18.58
CA GLY A 235 -11.16 -20.54 -19.92
C GLY A 235 -12.04 -19.90 -21.00
N TRP A 236 -11.96 -20.42 -22.21
CA TRP A 236 -12.75 -19.93 -23.33
C TRP A 236 -14.23 -20.24 -23.21
N LYS A 237 -15.06 -19.22 -23.42
CA LYS A 237 -16.52 -19.34 -23.41
C LYS A 237 -17.15 -18.57 -24.58
N LEU A 238 -18.04 -19.21 -25.31
CA LEU A 238 -18.87 -18.58 -26.34
C LEU A 238 -20.11 -17.97 -25.67
N ILE A 239 -20.26 -16.67 -25.77
CA ILE A 239 -21.38 -15.89 -25.19
C ILE A 239 -21.90 -14.96 -26.29
N ASP A 240 -23.17 -15.07 -26.61
CA ASP A 240 -23.85 -14.26 -27.63
C ASP A 240 -23.10 -14.22 -28.99
N GLY A 241 -22.51 -15.34 -29.38
CA GLY A 241 -21.82 -15.49 -30.66
C GLY A 241 -20.40 -14.94 -30.71
N LYS A 242 -19.83 -14.51 -29.58
CA LYS A 242 -18.45 -14.08 -29.45
C LYS A 242 -17.72 -14.88 -28.38
N TRP A 243 -16.42 -15.06 -28.56
CA TRP A 243 -15.56 -15.76 -27.61
C TRP A 243 -14.94 -14.80 -26.60
N TYR A 244 -14.89 -15.27 -25.36
CA TYR A 244 -14.31 -14.56 -24.21
C TYR A 244 -13.45 -15.53 -23.40
N TYR A 245 -12.31 -15.06 -22.90
CA TYR A 245 -11.43 -15.84 -22.07
C TYR A 245 -11.42 -15.36 -20.64
N PHE A 246 -11.69 -16.28 -19.73
CA PHE A 246 -11.72 -16.04 -18.29
C PHE A 246 -10.55 -16.75 -17.61
N SER A 247 -9.93 -16.10 -16.61
CA SER A 247 -8.80 -16.67 -15.90
C SER A 247 -9.09 -18.06 -15.36
N THR A 248 -8.13 -18.95 -15.57
CA THR A 248 -8.14 -20.33 -15.03
C THR A 248 -7.38 -20.45 -13.71
N GLN A 249 -6.61 -19.41 -13.34
CA GLN A 249 -5.72 -19.37 -12.17
C GLN A 249 -6.38 -18.79 -10.91
N GLY A 250 -7.66 -19.01 -10.71
CA GLY A 250 -8.38 -18.76 -9.47
C GLY A 250 -9.16 -17.45 -9.40
N SER A 251 -8.89 -16.45 -10.24
CA SER A 251 -9.62 -15.19 -10.23
C SER A 251 -10.95 -15.22 -10.98
N TYR A 252 -11.10 -16.08 -12.00
CA TYR A 252 -12.29 -16.19 -12.88
C TYR A 252 -12.66 -14.90 -13.63
N ARG A 253 -11.85 -13.84 -13.54
CA ARG A 253 -12.11 -12.56 -14.22
C ARG A 253 -11.93 -12.70 -15.73
N LEU A 254 -12.64 -11.84 -16.47
CA LEU A 254 -12.43 -11.68 -17.90
C LEU A 254 -11.00 -11.17 -18.17
N LEU A 255 -10.26 -11.85 -19.03
CA LEU A 255 -8.93 -11.44 -19.48
C LEU A 255 -8.95 -11.00 -20.95
N GLU A 256 -9.70 -11.69 -21.82
CA GLU A 256 -9.72 -11.43 -23.26
C GLU A 256 -11.13 -11.51 -23.84
N GLY A 257 -11.34 -10.80 -24.93
CA GLY A 257 -12.57 -10.77 -25.71
C GLY A 257 -13.32 -9.44 -25.69
N PRO A 258 -14.30 -9.27 -26.57
CA PRO A 258 -14.84 -10.26 -27.52
C PRO A 258 -13.93 -10.54 -28.73
N CYS A 259 -13.84 -11.81 -29.16
CA CYS A 259 -13.16 -12.20 -30.38
C CYS A 259 -13.98 -13.21 -31.21
N ASP A 260 -13.63 -13.40 -32.49
CA ASP A 260 -14.36 -14.28 -33.39
C ASP A 260 -13.95 -15.74 -33.24
N GLU A 261 -12.71 -16.01 -32.87
CA GLU A 261 -12.13 -17.33 -32.66
C GLU A 261 -11.22 -17.35 -31.42
N PRO A 262 -11.17 -18.49 -30.67
CA PRO A 262 -10.21 -18.66 -29.58
C PRO A 262 -8.76 -18.68 -30.08
N PHE A 263 -7.85 -18.15 -29.26
CA PHE A 263 -6.41 -18.18 -29.49
C PHE A 263 -5.67 -18.61 -28.21
N GLU A 264 -4.35 -18.76 -28.28
CA GLU A 264 -3.54 -19.09 -27.11
C GLU A 264 -3.38 -17.84 -26.22
N VAL A 265 -3.74 -17.97 -24.93
CA VAL A 265 -3.67 -16.89 -23.95
C VAL A 265 -2.60 -17.20 -22.90
N ASP A 266 -1.62 -16.32 -22.78
CA ASP A 266 -0.62 -16.35 -21.71
C ASP A 266 -1.12 -15.52 -20.52
N GLU A 267 -1.67 -16.18 -19.50
CA GLU A 267 -2.22 -15.50 -18.31
C GLU A 267 -1.18 -14.73 -17.49
N SER A 268 0.13 -14.99 -17.66
CA SER A 268 1.19 -14.27 -16.93
C SER A 268 1.27 -12.79 -17.29
N GLN A 269 0.72 -12.40 -18.45
CA GLN A 269 0.67 -11.01 -18.92
C GLN A 269 -0.43 -10.17 -18.24
N TYR A 270 -1.33 -10.80 -17.46
CA TYR A 270 -2.47 -10.15 -16.80
C TYR A 270 -2.37 -10.14 -15.26
N SER A 271 -1.18 -10.46 -14.71
CA SER A 271 -0.89 -10.50 -13.26
C SER A 271 -0.61 -9.12 -12.67
#